data_2d55c38b5371ca71424e17ae81472c76
#
_entry.id   2d55c38b5371ca71424e17ae81472c76
#
_cell.length_a   1.000
_cell.length_b   1.000
_cell.length_c   1.000
_cell.angle_alpha   90.00
_cell.angle_beta   90.00
_cell.angle_gamma   90.00
#
_symmetry.space_group_name_H-M   'P 1'
#
loop_
_entity.id
_entity.type
_entity.pdbx_description
1 polymer ?
#
loop_
_entity_poly.entity_id
_entity_poly.type
_entity_poly.pdbx_seq_one_letter_code
_entity_poly.pdbx_strand_id
1 'polypeptide(L)'
;MAATSDESMPPLKQQATPEGWPGGDGMVAASILAEFGAETIKVEPPDGDPLRFVAPEEIGVAGTGLPFLSEARNRRFVTLDADDPAGWGVFRRLALSADVIVTTKTPERMEAMGCDYLSLREERPGIVYLSLSTYGAFGPDASRSVQDSDILCQALSGGPCIVGEPEGDGPPMPHQSPTRLGNWHGWFVQGLWGGFGALAALHFRAETGK
;
A
#
# COMPACT_ATOMS: atom_id res chain seq x y z
N MET A 1 13.39 -39.52 -13.88
CA MET A 1 13.39 -39.03 -12.50
C MET A 1 12.39 -37.86 -12.44
N ALA A 2 11.19 -38.15 -12.01
CA ALA A 2 10.14 -37.16 -11.90
C ALA A 2 10.28 -36.42 -10.56
N ALA A 3 10.46 -35.12 -10.61
CA ALA A 3 10.44 -34.28 -9.43
C ALA A 3 8.96 -34.10 -9.05
N THR A 4 8.54 -34.80 -8.02
CA THR A 4 7.30 -34.51 -7.30
C THR A 4 7.62 -33.39 -6.31
N SER A 5 7.24 -32.19 -6.65
CA SER A 5 7.19 -31.08 -5.69
C SER A 5 5.86 -30.35 -5.88
N ASP A 6 4.80 -30.98 -5.41
CA ASP A 6 3.56 -30.31 -5.08
C ASP A 6 3.58 -30.04 -3.56
N GLU A 7 4.56 -29.29 -3.12
CA GLU A 7 4.47 -28.52 -1.88
C GLU A 7 4.01 -27.12 -2.27
N SER A 8 2.72 -27.03 -2.56
CA SER A 8 2.04 -25.74 -2.66
C SER A 8 2.26 -25.00 -1.34
N MET A 9 2.94 -23.87 -1.45
CA MET A 9 3.06 -22.93 -0.33
C MET A 9 1.66 -22.75 0.29
N PRO A 10 1.49 -22.91 1.59
CA PRO A 10 0.16 -22.80 2.19
C PRO A 10 -0.42 -21.43 1.83
N PRO A 11 -1.72 -21.33 1.55
CA PRO A 11 -2.34 -20.06 1.20
C PRO A 11 -2.05 -19.02 2.28
N LEU A 12 -1.59 -17.84 1.86
CA LEU A 12 -1.37 -16.69 2.75
C LEU A 12 -2.70 -16.35 3.42
N LYS A 13 -2.79 -16.58 4.72
CA LYS A 13 -4.08 -16.63 5.40
C LYS A 13 -4.73 -15.28 5.63
N GLN A 14 -3.99 -14.19 5.73
CA GLN A 14 -4.64 -12.88 5.96
C GLN A 14 -3.68 -11.71 5.77
N GLN A 15 -4.18 -10.66 5.17
CA GLN A 15 -3.54 -9.37 5.12
C GLN A 15 -4.51 -8.32 5.69
N ALA A 16 -4.11 -7.62 6.73
CA ALA A 16 -4.86 -6.49 7.24
C ALA A 16 -4.21 -5.20 6.73
N THR A 17 -4.95 -4.41 5.97
CA THR A 17 -4.51 -3.09 5.52
C THR A 17 -5.28 -2.02 6.28
N PRO A 18 -4.68 -1.38 7.30
CA PRO A 18 -5.26 -0.17 7.84
C PRO A 18 -4.96 0.97 6.90
N GLU A 19 -5.96 1.40 6.18
CA GLU A 19 -5.86 2.59 5.36
C GLU A 19 -6.49 3.77 6.07
N GLY A 20 -5.76 4.85 6.14
CA GLY A 20 -6.24 6.17 6.45
C GLY A 20 -5.53 7.14 5.54
N TRP A 21 -6.27 7.68 4.60
CA TRP A 21 -6.05 8.86 3.76
C TRP A 21 -4.72 8.99 3.00
N PRO A 22 -4.75 9.47 1.77
CA PRO A 22 -5.04 8.81 0.49
C PRO A 22 -3.82 8.10 -0.10
N GLY A 23 -3.44 6.93 0.41
CA GLY A 23 -2.36 6.12 -0.11
C GLY A 23 -2.87 5.04 -1.06
N GLY A 24 -2.96 5.35 -2.34
CA GLY A 24 -3.25 4.35 -3.38
C GLY A 24 -2.20 3.25 -3.49
N ASP A 25 -0.99 3.48 -3.01
CA ASP A 25 0.14 2.56 -2.96
C ASP A 25 -0.14 1.32 -2.10
N GLY A 26 -0.72 1.48 -0.91
CA GLY A 26 -1.15 0.37 -0.06
C GLY A 26 -2.19 -0.50 -0.76
N MET A 27 -3.12 0.11 -1.51
CA MET A 27 -4.09 -0.63 -2.30
C MET A 27 -3.44 -1.47 -3.39
N VAL A 28 -2.49 -0.92 -4.15
CA VAL A 28 -1.78 -1.64 -5.22
C VAL A 28 -0.99 -2.82 -4.66
N ALA A 29 -0.21 -2.63 -3.60
CA ALA A 29 0.54 -3.71 -2.96
C ALA A 29 -0.38 -4.87 -2.53
N ALA A 30 -1.50 -4.52 -1.90
CA ALA A 30 -2.48 -5.49 -1.46
C ALA A 30 -3.24 -6.17 -2.61
N SER A 31 -3.50 -5.47 -3.73
CA SER A 31 -4.11 -6.06 -4.93
C SER A 31 -3.25 -7.19 -5.49
N ILE A 32 -1.95 -6.94 -5.61
CA ILE A 32 -1.01 -7.93 -6.12
C ILE A 32 -1.07 -9.20 -5.25
N LEU A 33 -0.98 -9.04 -3.93
CA LEU A 33 -1.04 -10.19 -3.03
C LEU A 33 -2.39 -10.92 -3.14
N ALA A 34 -3.50 -10.19 -3.26
CA ALA A 34 -4.83 -10.77 -3.44
C ALA A 34 -4.98 -11.52 -4.76
N GLU A 35 -4.41 -11.01 -5.85
CA GLU A 35 -4.44 -11.67 -7.16
C GLU A 35 -3.59 -12.93 -7.20
N PHE A 36 -2.54 -13.00 -6.39
CA PHE A 36 -1.75 -14.21 -6.19
C PHE A 36 -2.34 -15.17 -5.14
N GLY A 37 -3.56 -14.94 -4.70
CA GLY A 37 -4.31 -15.86 -3.85
C GLY A 37 -4.24 -15.59 -2.36
N ALA A 38 -3.68 -14.46 -1.92
CA ALA A 38 -3.73 -14.07 -0.52
C ALA A 38 -5.17 -13.68 -0.12
N GLU A 39 -5.63 -14.13 1.04
CA GLU A 39 -6.83 -13.60 1.66
C GLU A 39 -6.54 -12.21 2.21
N THR A 40 -7.10 -11.18 1.59
CA THR A 40 -6.87 -9.79 1.97
C THR A 40 -8.08 -9.17 2.63
N ILE A 41 -7.83 -8.44 3.72
CA ILE A 41 -8.84 -7.69 4.45
C ILE A 41 -8.43 -6.21 4.42
N LYS A 42 -9.28 -5.38 3.82
CA LYS A 42 -9.15 -3.93 3.87
C LYS A 42 -9.93 -3.38 5.05
N VAL A 43 -9.25 -2.67 5.92
CA VAL A 43 -9.88 -1.92 7.01
C VAL A 43 -10.13 -0.50 6.53
N GLU A 44 -11.38 -0.07 6.58
CA GLU A 44 -11.83 1.24 6.12
C GLU A 44 -12.44 2.05 7.28
N PRO A 45 -12.35 3.39 7.23
CA PRO A 45 -13.08 4.23 8.15
C PRO A 45 -14.60 4.11 7.93
N PRO A 46 -15.43 4.58 8.88
CA PRO A 46 -16.89 4.52 8.77
C PRO A 46 -17.45 5.15 7.49
N ASP A 47 -16.82 6.22 7.02
CA ASP A 47 -17.22 6.93 5.80
C ASP A 47 -16.70 6.27 4.51
N GLY A 48 -15.97 5.16 4.62
CA GLY A 48 -15.34 4.46 3.51
C GLY A 48 -13.99 5.05 3.09
N ASP A 49 -13.30 4.32 2.22
CA ASP A 49 -12.03 4.77 1.65
C ASP A 49 -12.28 5.95 0.69
N PRO A 50 -11.50 7.04 0.76
CA PRO A 50 -11.64 8.19 -0.15
C PRO A 50 -11.57 7.83 -1.63
N LEU A 51 -10.81 6.80 -2.01
CA LEU A 51 -10.74 6.35 -3.40
C LEU A 51 -12.08 5.83 -3.93
N ARG A 52 -13.03 5.47 -3.05
CA ARG A 52 -14.40 5.14 -3.45
C ARG A 52 -15.10 6.31 -4.14
N PHE A 53 -14.72 7.53 -3.78
CA PHE A 53 -15.37 8.76 -4.24
C PHE A 53 -14.57 9.47 -5.34
N VAL A 54 -13.41 8.96 -5.70
CA VAL A 54 -12.60 9.51 -6.79
C VAL A 54 -13.10 8.95 -8.11
N ALA A 55 -13.93 9.72 -8.78
CA ALA A 55 -14.37 9.43 -10.17
C ALA A 55 -14.70 10.72 -10.89
N PRO A 56 -14.54 10.80 -12.21
CA PRO A 56 -15.30 11.73 -13.02
C PRO A 56 -16.80 11.46 -12.81
N GLU A 57 -17.62 12.50 -12.70
CA GLU A 57 -19.05 12.43 -12.35
C GLU A 57 -19.86 11.42 -13.19
N GLU A 58 -19.39 11.07 -14.37
CA GLU A 58 -20.08 10.21 -15.33
C GLU A 58 -19.53 8.76 -15.36
N ILE A 59 -18.45 8.45 -14.63
CA ILE A 59 -17.77 7.17 -14.71
C ILE A 59 -17.65 6.55 -13.32
N GLY A 60 -18.58 5.68 -13.01
CA GLY A 60 -18.58 4.92 -11.78
C GLY A 60 -19.61 3.80 -11.86
N VAL A 61 -19.48 2.80 -11.02
CA VAL A 61 -20.48 1.73 -10.89
C VAL A 61 -21.09 1.85 -9.51
N ALA A 62 -22.39 2.07 -9.46
CA ALA A 62 -23.16 2.18 -8.20
C ALA A 62 -22.57 3.17 -7.18
N GLY A 63 -22.07 4.35 -7.66
CA GLY A 63 -21.49 5.37 -6.79
C GLY A 63 -20.08 5.06 -6.29
N THR A 64 -19.39 4.09 -6.89
CA THR A 64 -18.00 3.77 -6.53
C THR A 64 -17.07 4.15 -7.66
N GLY A 65 -16.00 4.88 -7.32
CA GLY A 65 -15.00 5.35 -8.27
C GLY A 65 -14.19 4.22 -8.92
N LEU A 66 -13.81 4.41 -10.19
CA LEU A 66 -13.02 3.44 -10.94
C LEU A 66 -11.69 3.05 -10.27
N PRO A 67 -10.92 3.97 -9.66
CA PRO A 67 -9.69 3.61 -8.98
C PRO A 67 -9.92 2.60 -7.86
N PHE A 68 -10.97 2.80 -7.08
CA PHE A 68 -11.33 1.84 -6.04
C PHE A 68 -11.73 0.49 -6.63
N LEU A 69 -12.54 0.47 -7.70
CA LEU A 69 -12.94 -0.77 -8.37
C LEU A 69 -11.74 -1.49 -8.97
N SER A 70 -10.79 -0.74 -9.53
CA SER A 70 -9.56 -1.30 -10.08
C SER A 70 -8.67 -1.93 -9.00
N GLU A 71 -8.44 -1.21 -7.91
CA GLU A 71 -7.41 -1.58 -6.93
C GLU A 71 -7.96 -2.33 -5.71
N ALA A 72 -9.27 -2.41 -5.52
CA ALA A 72 -9.88 -3.09 -4.37
C ALA A 72 -10.37 -4.50 -4.67
N ARG A 73 -9.95 -5.08 -5.79
CA ARG A 73 -10.38 -6.40 -6.23
C ARG A 73 -9.98 -7.50 -5.26
N ASN A 74 -10.80 -8.55 -5.22
CA ASN A 74 -10.53 -9.81 -4.52
C ASN A 74 -10.22 -9.65 -3.03
N ARG A 75 -10.95 -8.75 -2.33
CA ARG A 75 -10.74 -8.45 -0.91
C ARG A 75 -12.03 -8.53 -0.11
N ARG A 76 -11.87 -8.73 1.18
CA ARG A 76 -12.91 -8.47 2.18
C ARG A 76 -12.73 -7.07 2.76
N PHE A 77 -13.82 -6.47 3.20
CA PHE A 77 -13.85 -5.13 3.77
C PHE A 77 -14.38 -5.20 5.19
N VAL A 78 -13.72 -4.45 6.07
CA VAL A 78 -14.14 -4.26 7.46
C VAL A 78 -14.14 -2.77 7.74
N THR A 79 -15.27 -2.28 8.25
CA THR A 79 -15.38 -0.89 8.71
C THR A 79 -14.91 -0.80 10.15
N LEU A 80 -13.94 0.05 10.40
CA LEU A 80 -13.41 0.30 11.74
C LEU A 80 -12.96 1.75 11.86
N ASP A 81 -13.43 2.44 12.89
CA ASP A 81 -12.91 3.76 13.20
C ASP A 81 -11.53 3.63 13.85
N ALA A 82 -10.50 3.89 13.06
CA ALA A 82 -9.13 3.87 13.54
C ALA A 82 -8.76 5.14 14.33
N ASP A 83 -9.60 6.16 14.35
CA ASP A 83 -9.42 7.36 15.15
C ASP A 83 -10.05 7.24 16.55
N ASP A 84 -10.94 6.26 16.73
CA ASP A 84 -11.44 5.88 18.05
C ASP A 84 -10.51 4.85 18.74
N PRO A 85 -9.93 5.18 19.91
CA PRO A 85 -9.13 4.23 20.67
C PRO A 85 -9.83 2.91 20.99
N ALA A 86 -11.16 2.88 21.08
CA ALA A 86 -11.92 1.65 21.26
C ALA A 86 -11.76 0.68 20.09
N GLY A 87 -11.54 1.20 18.88
CA GLY A 87 -11.27 0.42 17.68
C GLY A 87 -9.86 -0.20 17.65
N TRP A 88 -8.88 0.36 18.35
CA TRP A 88 -7.48 -0.05 18.26
C TRP A 88 -7.26 -1.51 18.70
N GLY A 89 -7.94 -1.92 19.77
CA GLY A 89 -7.86 -3.30 20.24
C GLY A 89 -8.41 -4.31 19.23
N VAL A 90 -9.44 -3.95 18.47
CA VAL A 90 -9.99 -4.78 17.39
C VAL A 90 -8.98 -4.85 16.25
N PHE A 91 -8.45 -3.69 15.83
CA PHE A 91 -7.47 -3.60 14.78
C PHE A 91 -6.21 -4.43 15.11
N ARG A 92 -5.70 -4.30 16.33
CA ARG A 92 -4.52 -5.05 16.79
C ARG A 92 -4.73 -6.56 16.75
N ARG A 93 -5.89 -7.07 17.19
CA ARG A 93 -6.21 -8.49 17.09
C ARG A 93 -6.24 -8.97 15.64
N LEU A 94 -6.80 -8.16 14.74
CA LEU A 94 -6.80 -8.45 13.30
C LEU A 94 -5.37 -8.46 12.76
N ALA A 95 -4.55 -7.48 13.10
CA ALA A 95 -3.15 -7.38 12.70
C ALA A 95 -2.34 -8.60 13.17
N LEU A 96 -2.51 -9.04 14.41
CA LEU A 96 -1.84 -10.22 14.93
C LEU A 96 -2.29 -11.53 14.28
N SER A 97 -3.44 -11.57 13.65
CA SER A 97 -3.89 -12.73 12.86
C SER A 97 -3.35 -12.76 11.44
N ALA A 98 -2.80 -11.63 10.95
CA ALA A 98 -2.32 -11.49 9.58
C ALA A 98 -0.86 -11.93 9.41
N ASP A 99 -0.52 -12.48 8.25
CA ASP A 99 0.86 -12.80 7.86
C ASP A 99 1.62 -11.57 7.37
N VAL A 100 0.90 -10.67 6.72
CA VAL A 100 1.42 -9.42 6.17
C VAL A 100 0.53 -8.27 6.63
N ILE A 101 1.15 -7.20 7.06
CA ILE A 101 0.48 -5.91 7.27
C ILE A 101 0.99 -4.94 6.24
N VAL A 102 0.07 -4.26 5.57
CA VAL A 102 0.36 -3.12 4.69
C VAL A 102 -0.24 -1.88 5.33
N THR A 103 0.56 -0.86 5.55
CA THR A 103 0.09 0.39 6.14
C THR A 103 0.69 1.60 5.41
N THR A 104 -0.14 2.62 5.25
CA THR A 104 0.25 3.96 4.78
C THR A 104 0.16 5.01 5.89
N LYS A 105 -0.18 4.57 7.12
CA LYS A 105 -0.19 5.46 8.29
C LYS A 105 1.22 5.78 8.76
N THR A 106 1.37 6.94 9.39
CA THR A 106 2.67 7.34 9.94
C THR A 106 3.12 6.39 11.06
N PRO A 107 4.44 6.24 11.26
CA PRO A 107 4.99 5.42 12.33
C PRO A 107 4.42 5.78 13.71
N GLU A 108 4.29 7.08 14.01
CA GLU A 108 3.78 7.58 15.29
C GLU A 108 2.32 7.15 15.51
N ARG A 109 1.52 7.14 14.42
CA ARG A 109 0.12 6.69 14.51
C ARG A 109 0.04 5.20 14.79
N MET A 110 0.86 4.40 14.12
CA MET A 110 0.89 2.96 14.34
C MET A 110 1.42 2.60 15.72
N GLU A 111 2.40 3.35 16.23
CA GLU A 111 2.91 3.21 17.60
C GLU A 111 1.83 3.53 18.63
N ALA A 112 1.11 4.64 18.48
CA ALA A 112 0.00 5.01 19.37
C ALA A 112 -1.09 3.95 19.43
N MET A 113 -1.32 3.21 18.34
CA MET A 113 -2.27 2.10 18.24
C MET A 113 -1.70 0.78 18.79
N GLY A 114 -0.41 0.72 19.16
CA GLY A 114 0.30 -0.52 19.50
C GLY A 114 0.37 -1.51 18.34
N CYS A 115 0.37 -1.00 17.13
CA CYS A 115 0.34 -1.76 15.87
C CYS A 115 1.55 -1.47 14.96
N ASP A 116 2.60 -0.85 15.52
CA ASP A 116 3.90 -0.73 14.86
C ASP A 116 4.62 -2.09 14.78
N TYR A 117 5.65 -2.14 13.93
CA TYR A 117 6.40 -3.38 13.72
C TYR A 117 6.98 -3.97 15.01
N LEU A 118 7.58 -3.13 15.87
CA LEU A 118 8.25 -3.60 17.08
C LEU A 118 7.25 -4.21 18.06
N SER A 119 6.12 -3.54 18.26
CA SER A 119 5.04 -4.02 19.13
C SER A 119 4.40 -5.32 18.65
N LEU A 120 4.22 -5.47 17.34
CA LEU A 120 3.59 -6.66 16.78
C LEU A 120 4.54 -7.85 16.71
N ARG A 121 5.83 -7.64 16.41
CA ARG A 121 6.83 -8.73 16.33
C ARG A 121 7.09 -9.40 17.66
N GLU A 122 6.86 -8.73 18.78
CA GLU A 122 7.01 -9.33 20.11
C GLU A 122 6.03 -10.51 20.30
N GLU A 123 4.81 -10.38 19.79
CA GLU A 123 3.79 -11.43 19.86
C GLU A 123 3.77 -12.34 18.63
N ARG A 124 4.22 -11.82 17.48
CA ARG A 124 4.29 -12.56 16.23
C ARG A 124 5.63 -12.32 15.51
N PRO A 125 6.69 -13.03 15.88
CA PRO A 125 8.05 -12.80 15.36
C PRO A 125 8.18 -12.92 13.84
N GLY A 126 7.35 -13.74 13.20
CA GLY A 126 7.35 -13.94 11.74
C GLY A 126 6.45 -12.99 10.94
N ILE A 127 5.95 -11.91 11.56
CA ILE A 127 5.09 -10.96 10.85
C ILE A 127 5.88 -10.19 9.79
N VAL A 128 5.32 -10.08 8.59
CA VAL A 128 5.84 -9.20 7.54
C VAL A 128 5.12 -7.86 7.64
N TYR A 129 5.88 -6.80 7.77
CA TYR A 129 5.33 -5.45 7.97
C TYR A 129 5.78 -4.53 6.84
N LEU A 130 4.86 -4.13 6.00
CA LEU A 130 5.08 -3.24 4.87
C LEU A 130 4.52 -1.85 5.21
N SER A 131 5.42 -0.90 5.41
CA SER A 131 5.08 0.52 5.57
C SER A 131 5.40 1.26 4.28
N LEU A 132 4.40 1.90 3.70
CA LEU A 132 4.50 2.68 2.47
C LEU A 132 4.26 4.14 2.79
N SER A 133 5.19 4.99 2.41
CA SER A 133 5.07 6.44 2.51
C SER A 133 6.07 7.13 1.59
N THR A 134 5.78 8.35 1.19
CA THR A 134 6.62 9.13 0.27
C THR A 134 8.07 9.29 0.77
N TYR A 135 8.27 9.45 2.07
CA TYR A 135 9.61 9.68 2.65
C TYR A 135 10.19 8.48 3.39
N GLY A 136 9.47 7.35 3.41
CA GLY A 136 9.86 6.18 4.18
C GLY A 136 9.56 6.31 5.68
N ALA A 137 9.72 5.21 6.41
CA ALA A 137 9.48 5.14 7.85
C ALA A 137 10.73 5.41 8.71
N PHE A 138 11.87 5.65 8.09
CA PHE A 138 13.14 5.93 8.75
C PHE A 138 14.04 6.83 7.89
N GLY A 139 15.06 7.44 8.50
CA GLY A 139 15.95 8.37 7.81
C GLY A 139 15.62 9.83 8.14
N PRO A 140 16.41 10.79 7.58
CA PRO A 140 16.31 12.21 7.95
C PRO A 140 14.98 12.86 7.56
N ASP A 141 14.31 12.31 6.57
CA ASP A 141 13.07 12.87 6.04
C ASP A 141 11.81 12.16 6.54
N ALA A 142 11.94 11.07 7.30
CA ALA A 142 10.81 10.28 7.81
C ALA A 142 9.85 11.10 8.71
N SER A 143 10.37 12.11 9.40
CA SER A 143 9.59 13.00 10.27
C SER A 143 8.97 14.20 9.55
N ARG A 144 9.09 14.30 8.22
CA ARG A 144 8.46 15.39 7.49
C ARG A 144 6.94 15.26 7.56
N SER A 145 6.30 16.24 8.16
CA SER A 145 4.84 16.36 8.26
C SER A 145 4.20 16.85 6.96
N VAL A 146 4.63 16.32 5.83
CA VAL A 146 4.04 16.64 4.54
C VAL A 146 3.08 15.52 4.18
N GLN A 147 1.87 15.91 3.81
CA GLN A 147 0.85 14.97 3.37
C GLN A 147 1.39 14.13 2.20
N ASP A 148 1.28 12.82 2.31
CA ASP A 148 1.61 11.90 1.25
C ASP A 148 0.74 12.16 0.01
N SER A 149 1.37 12.18 -1.16
CA SER A 149 0.67 12.41 -2.41
C SER A 149 1.42 11.81 -3.59
N ASP A 150 0.68 11.32 -4.56
CA ASP A 150 1.23 10.77 -5.80
C ASP A 150 2.16 11.74 -6.54
N ILE A 151 1.78 13.01 -6.62
CA ILE A 151 2.61 14.01 -7.30
C ILE A 151 3.94 14.23 -6.59
N LEU A 152 3.98 14.09 -5.27
CA LEU A 152 5.19 14.21 -4.49
C LEU A 152 6.11 13.00 -4.72
N CYS A 153 5.55 11.79 -4.74
CA CYS A 153 6.29 10.58 -5.10
C CYS A 153 6.90 10.71 -6.50
N GLN A 154 6.13 11.19 -7.47
CA GLN A 154 6.62 11.43 -8.82
C GLN A 154 7.74 12.47 -8.86
N ALA A 155 7.57 13.59 -8.16
CA ALA A 155 8.56 14.66 -8.12
C ALA A 155 9.90 14.18 -7.53
N LEU A 156 9.85 13.43 -6.42
CA LEU A 156 11.05 12.87 -5.78
C LEU A 156 11.74 11.81 -6.63
N SER A 157 11.00 11.06 -7.43
CA SER A 157 11.58 10.05 -8.34
C SER A 157 12.25 10.67 -9.58
N GLY A 158 12.02 11.96 -9.86
CA GLY A 158 12.47 12.61 -11.08
C GLY A 158 11.69 12.23 -12.34
N GLY A 159 10.67 11.38 -12.24
CA GLY A 159 9.85 10.93 -13.36
C GLY A 159 9.30 12.07 -14.22
N PRO A 160 8.70 13.11 -13.63
CA PRO A 160 8.17 14.26 -14.37
C PRO A 160 9.19 15.02 -15.21
N CYS A 161 10.48 14.91 -14.89
CA CYS A 161 11.53 15.60 -15.63
C CYS A 161 11.91 14.89 -16.95
N ILE A 162 11.55 13.61 -17.08
CA ILE A 162 11.85 12.81 -18.28
C ILE A 162 10.62 12.57 -19.15
N VAL A 163 9.46 13.08 -18.74
CA VAL A 163 8.18 12.96 -19.43
C VAL A 163 7.73 14.34 -19.89
N GLY A 164 7.39 14.46 -21.11
CA GLY A 164 6.92 15.69 -21.75
C GLY A 164 7.08 15.57 -23.25
N GLU A 165 6.34 16.38 -23.98
CA GLU A 165 6.54 16.47 -25.43
C GLU A 165 7.72 17.41 -25.72
N PRO A 166 8.62 17.04 -26.64
CA PRO A 166 9.58 18.00 -27.16
C PRO A 166 8.82 19.14 -27.82
N GLU A 167 9.05 20.38 -27.42
CA GLU A 167 8.44 21.52 -28.07
C GLU A 167 9.00 21.64 -29.50
N GLY A 168 8.20 21.14 -30.49
CA GLY A 168 8.43 21.33 -31.93
C GLY A 168 9.75 20.75 -32.47
N ASP A 169 10.09 21.13 -33.70
CA ASP A 169 11.31 20.73 -34.43
C ASP A 169 12.57 21.51 -33.97
N GLY A 170 12.49 22.18 -32.83
CA GLY A 170 13.60 22.94 -32.25
C GLY A 170 14.60 22.08 -31.49
N PRO A 171 15.81 22.62 -31.16
CA PRO A 171 16.74 21.92 -30.28
C PRO A 171 16.08 21.66 -28.93
N PRO A 172 16.42 20.51 -28.24
CA PRO A 172 15.83 20.19 -26.96
C PRO A 172 16.00 21.34 -25.99
N MET A 173 14.87 21.89 -25.52
CA MET A 173 14.87 22.96 -24.54
C MET A 173 15.48 22.42 -23.24
N PRO A 174 16.51 23.07 -22.69
CA PRO A 174 17.14 22.58 -21.46
C PRO A 174 16.24 22.68 -20.22
N HIS A 175 15.01 23.17 -20.37
CA HIS A 175 14.06 23.41 -19.29
C HIS A 175 12.62 23.09 -19.75
N GLN A 176 12.37 21.84 -20.12
CA GLN A 176 10.97 21.41 -20.22
C GLN A 176 10.31 21.48 -18.84
N SER A 177 9.09 22.01 -18.78
CA SER A 177 8.32 21.99 -17.54
C SER A 177 8.06 20.53 -17.15
N PRO A 178 8.34 20.12 -15.91
CA PRO A 178 8.04 18.77 -15.45
C PRO A 178 6.56 18.44 -15.68
N THR A 179 6.30 17.32 -16.32
CA THR A 179 4.94 16.88 -16.64
C THR A 179 4.53 15.73 -15.75
N ARG A 180 3.40 15.88 -15.07
CA ARG A 180 2.84 14.83 -14.25
C ARG A 180 2.42 13.63 -15.11
N LEU A 181 2.87 12.45 -14.72
CA LEU A 181 2.32 11.18 -15.22
C LEU A 181 0.90 10.99 -14.68
N GLY A 182 0.00 10.50 -15.52
CA GLY A 182 -1.37 10.19 -15.12
C GLY A 182 -1.47 8.92 -14.24
N ASN A 183 -2.70 8.60 -13.81
CA ASN A 183 -3.05 7.35 -13.16
C ASN A 183 -2.31 7.03 -11.85
N TRP A 184 -2.03 8.05 -11.03
CA TRP A 184 -1.31 7.85 -9.74
C TRP A 184 -0.05 6.99 -9.89
N HIS A 185 0.73 7.29 -10.91
CA HIS A 185 1.90 6.50 -11.31
C HIS A 185 2.92 6.32 -10.17
N GLY A 186 3.14 7.34 -9.36
CA GLY A 186 4.04 7.26 -8.20
C GLY A 186 3.57 6.22 -7.19
N TRP A 187 2.33 6.27 -6.79
CA TRP A 187 1.74 5.30 -5.88
C TRP A 187 1.67 3.89 -6.47
N PHE A 188 1.36 3.80 -7.77
CA PHE A 188 1.33 2.51 -8.45
C PHE A 188 2.70 1.81 -8.41
N VAL A 189 3.76 2.52 -8.76
CA VAL A 189 5.13 1.98 -8.72
C VAL A 189 5.57 1.65 -7.29
N GLN A 190 5.26 2.52 -6.33
CA GLN A 190 5.56 2.28 -4.92
C GLN A 190 4.84 1.03 -4.40
N GLY A 191 3.56 0.86 -4.73
CA GLY A 191 2.78 -0.32 -4.37
C GLY A 191 3.30 -1.60 -5.00
N LEU A 192 3.73 -1.56 -6.27
CA LEU A 192 4.38 -2.69 -6.94
C LEU A 192 5.66 -3.13 -6.20
N TRP A 193 6.54 -2.20 -5.88
CA TRP A 193 7.76 -2.48 -5.13
C TRP A 193 7.47 -2.99 -3.73
N GLY A 194 6.44 -2.43 -3.07
CA GLY A 194 5.98 -2.90 -1.78
C GLY A 194 5.47 -4.33 -1.83
N GLY A 195 4.63 -4.68 -2.81
CA GLY A 195 4.14 -6.04 -3.04
C GLY A 195 5.29 -7.03 -3.30
N PHE A 196 6.25 -6.64 -4.13
CA PHE A 196 7.45 -7.44 -4.37
C PHE A 196 8.25 -7.66 -3.08
N GLY A 197 8.47 -6.60 -2.28
CA GLY A 197 9.17 -6.70 -1.00
C GLY A 197 8.47 -7.62 0.00
N ALA A 198 7.14 -7.55 0.07
CA ALA A 198 6.35 -8.46 0.91
C ALA A 198 6.49 -9.92 0.50
N LEU A 199 6.44 -10.22 -0.81
CA LEU A 199 6.64 -11.57 -1.34
C LEU A 199 8.05 -12.08 -1.05
N ALA A 200 9.08 -11.24 -1.23
CA ALA A 200 10.46 -11.59 -0.91
C ALA A 200 10.64 -11.91 0.58
N ALA A 201 10.03 -11.11 1.47
CA ALA A 201 10.06 -11.35 2.91
C ALA A 201 9.33 -12.66 3.31
N LEU A 202 8.19 -12.93 2.69
CA LEU A 202 7.45 -14.18 2.89
C LEU A 202 8.25 -15.40 2.43
N HIS A 203 8.90 -15.29 1.28
CA HIS A 203 9.79 -16.35 0.78
C HIS A 203 10.97 -16.59 1.74
N PHE A 204 11.63 -15.52 2.16
CA PHE A 204 12.72 -15.61 3.14
C PHE A 204 12.25 -16.27 4.44
N ARG A 205 11.07 -15.90 4.94
CA ARG A 205 10.47 -16.53 6.11
C ARG A 205 10.22 -18.03 5.90
N ALA A 206 9.72 -18.41 4.74
CA ALA A 206 9.47 -19.82 4.42
C ALA A 206 10.76 -20.65 4.39
N GLU A 207 11.85 -20.10 3.86
CA GLU A 207 13.15 -20.78 3.77
C GLU A 207 13.90 -20.83 5.10
N THR A 208 13.78 -19.83 5.94
CA THR A 208 14.61 -19.66 7.13
C THR A 208 13.88 -19.86 8.46
N GLY A 209 12.55 -19.82 8.43
CA GLY A 209 11.71 -19.80 9.64
C GLY A 209 11.76 -18.48 10.43
N LYS A 210 12.36 -17.43 9.85
CA LYS A 210 12.59 -16.13 10.54
C LYS A 210 11.71 -15.05 9.92
#